data_1e7ba4dae324ba61cdf10bdb98a67a62
#
_entry.id   1e7ba4dae324ba61cdf10bdb98a67a62
#
_cell.length_a   1.000
_cell.length_b   1.000
_cell.length_c   1.000
_cell.angle_alpha   90.00
_cell.angle_beta   90.00
_cell.angle_gamma   90.00
#
_symmetry.space_group_name_H-M   'P 1'
#
loop_
_entity.id
_entity.type
_entity.pdbx_description
1 polymer ?
#
loop_
_entity_poly.entity_id
_entity_poly.type
_entity_poly.pdbx_seq_one_letter_code
_entity_poly.pdbx_strand_id
1 'polypeptide(L)'
;GNPAWSERLVDWFRLHGAPDDVTAELVGQSSFYRPFIRYQRDPLLMREGELLDGWQLVGAAGHADGQLCLLKDGVLIAADHLLDRITPTVGLWPASRPDPLGDYLAALDRTQELDPRIALSGHGEPIEDPAGRARELQEHHRLRLEETVASLGPEPQTGYELSFALFGDDLKPVSRRFAIAESLSHAERLVLAGAARRGEDGGTVTYTAA
;
A
#
# COMPACT_ATOMS: atom_id res chain seq x y z
N GLY A 1 -7.48 18.84 6.56
CA GLY A 1 -7.24 17.53 7.11
C GLY A 1 -7.81 17.45 8.53
N ASN A 2 -8.12 16.27 8.98
CA ASN A 2 -8.47 16.06 10.37
C ASN A 2 -7.17 16.25 11.18
N PRO A 3 -7.08 17.20 12.15
CA PRO A 3 -5.90 17.34 13.00
C PRO A 3 -5.49 16.02 13.65
N ALA A 4 -6.46 15.22 14.07
CA ALA A 4 -6.25 13.89 14.61
C ALA A 4 -5.59 12.90 13.62
N TRP A 5 -5.68 13.11 12.31
CA TRP A 5 -4.95 12.29 11.33
C TRP A 5 -3.47 12.64 11.28
N SER A 6 -3.12 13.93 11.29
CA SER A 6 -1.73 14.37 11.30
C SER A 6 -1.01 13.95 12.59
N GLU A 7 -1.70 14.05 13.73
CA GLU A 7 -1.19 13.55 15.02
C GLU A 7 -0.95 12.04 14.97
N ARG A 8 -1.91 11.27 14.47
CA ARG A 8 -1.75 9.81 14.31
C ARG A 8 -0.60 9.44 13.37
N LEU A 9 -0.37 10.22 12.30
CA LEU A 9 0.79 10.01 11.43
C LEU A 9 2.11 10.28 12.13
N VAL A 10 2.20 11.34 12.94
CA VAL A 10 3.39 11.63 13.75
C VAL A 10 3.70 10.47 14.69
N ASP A 11 2.71 10.03 15.46
CA ASP A 11 2.87 8.94 16.41
C ASP A 11 3.23 7.63 15.71
N TRP A 12 2.63 7.40 14.52
CA TRP A 12 2.90 6.20 13.73
C TRP A 12 4.33 6.19 13.17
N PHE A 13 4.85 7.31 12.64
CA PHE A 13 6.23 7.38 12.20
C PHE A 13 7.24 7.18 13.34
N ARG A 14 6.96 7.77 14.52
CA ARG A 14 7.76 7.56 15.73
C ARG A 14 7.74 6.10 16.18
N LEU A 15 6.57 5.50 16.22
CA LEU A 15 6.39 4.07 16.57
C LEU A 15 7.24 3.16 15.68
N HIS A 16 7.48 3.56 14.43
CA HIS A 16 8.27 2.81 13.46
C HIS A 16 9.70 3.37 13.25
N GLY A 17 10.20 4.14 14.19
CA GLY A 17 11.62 4.50 14.32
C GLY A 17 12.06 5.77 13.59
N ALA A 18 11.13 6.55 13.00
CA ALA A 18 11.52 7.81 12.40
C ALA A 18 11.86 8.86 13.47
N PRO A 19 13.02 9.56 13.35
CA PRO A 19 13.40 10.64 14.26
C PRO A 19 12.40 11.81 14.25
N ASP A 20 12.35 12.58 15.34
CA ASP A 20 11.37 13.66 15.51
C ASP A 20 11.45 14.77 14.44
N ASP A 21 12.67 15.17 14.08
CA ASP A 21 12.94 16.16 13.04
C ASP A 21 12.49 15.67 11.67
N VAL A 22 12.77 14.40 11.33
CA VAL A 22 12.35 13.74 10.09
C VAL A 22 10.83 13.58 10.08
N THR A 23 10.22 13.18 11.19
CA THR A 23 8.77 13.00 11.31
C THR A 23 8.01 14.29 11.00
N ALA A 24 8.47 15.43 11.49
CA ALA A 24 7.88 16.74 11.18
C ALA A 24 7.90 17.04 9.68
N GLU A 25 8.97 16.71 8.97
CA GLU A 25 9.10 16.88 7.53
C GLU A 25 8.20 15.90 6.75
N LEU A 26 8.18 14.62 7.13
CA LEU A 26 7.33 13.58 6.52
C LEU A 26 5.84 13.93 6.58
N VAL A 27 5.39 14.54 7.68
CA VAL A 27 3.99 14.92 7.89
C VAL A 27 3.65 16.28 7.30
N GLY A 28 4.58 17.24 7.32
CA GLY A 28 4.36 18.62 6.91
C GLY A 28 3.82 18.78 5.48
N GLN A 29 4.23 17.90 4.58
CA GLN A 29 3.78 17.93 3.18
C GLN A 29 2.31 17.50 2.99
N SER A 30 1.73 16.77 3.92
CA SER A 30 0.32 16.36 3.83
C SER A 30 -0.64 17.56 3.90
N SER A 31 -0.22 18.67 4.49
CA SER A 31 -1.00 19.91 4.55
C SER A 31 -1.09 20.65 3.21
N PHE A 32 -0.11 20.47 2.32
CA PHE A 32 -0.08 21.11 1.00
C PHE A 32 -1.25 20.69 0.10
N TYR A 33 -1.63 19.42 0.13
CA TYR A 33 -2.73 18.91 -0.71
C TYR A 33 -4.12 19.18 -0.15
N ARG A 34 -4.22 19.55 1.13
CA ARG A 34 -5.49 19.77 1.83
C ARG A 34 -6.46 20.72 1.12
N PRO A 35 -6.05 21.87 0.59
CA PRO A 35 -6.96 22.79 -0.09
C PRO A 35 -7.61 22.20 -1.35
N PHE A 36 -6.99 21.19 -1.95
CA PHE A 36 -7.45 20.55 -3.19
C PHE A 36 -8.40 19.36 -2.94
N ILE A 37 -8.53 18.89 -1.67
CA ILE A 37 -9.37 17.75 -1.33
C ILE A 37 -10.73 18.25 -0.85
N ARG A 38 -11.79 17.81 -1.54
CA ARG A 38 -13.19 18.04 -1.16
C ARG A 38 -13.81 16.73 -0.72
N TYR A 39 -14.17 16.64 0.56
CA TYR A 39 -14.85 15.46 1.08
C TYR A 39 -16.34 15.51 0.75
N GLN A 40 -16.89 14.42 0.23
CA GLN A 40 -18.34 14.25 0.12
C GLN A 40 -18.97 14.12 1.51
N ARG A 41 -20.04 14.90 1.80
CA ARG A 41 -20.67 14.91 3.13
C ARG A 41 -21.54 13.69 3.40
N ASP A 42 -22.31 13.26 2.40
CA ASP A 42 -23.19 12.09 2.46
C ASP A 42 -22.89 11.18 1.28
N PRO A 43 -21.81 10.37 1.32
CA PRO A 43 -21.50 9.46 0.23
C PRO A 43 -22.49 8.30 0.23
N LEU A 44 -22.92 7.88 -0.96
CA LEU A 44 -23.54 6.56 -1.12
C LEU A 44 -22.47 5.50 -0.90
N LEU A 45 -22.65 4.71 0.17
CA LEU A 45 -21.73 3.62 0.47
C LEU A 45 -22.11 2.39 -0.37
N MET A 46 -21.17 1.94 -1.18
CA MET A 46 -21.31 0.76 -2.04
C MET A 46 -20.39 -0.37 -1.55
N ARG A 47 -20.75 -1.60 -1.90
CA ARG A 47 -20.00 -2.81 -1.50
C ARG A 47 -19.69 -3.67 -2.71
N GLU A 48 -18.68 -4.49 -2.58
CA GLU A 48 -18.37 -5.56 -3.54
C GLU A 48 -19.62 -6.39 -3.85
N GLY A 49 -19.80 -6.73 -5.12
CA GLY A 49 -20.93 -7.49 -5.63
C GLY A 49 -22.17 -6.66 -5.99
N GLU A 50 -22.28 -5.42 -5.53
CA GLU A 50 -23.38 -4.53 -5.92
C GLU A 50 -23.21 -4.04 -7.36
N LEU A 51 -24.30 -3.53 -7.93
CA LEU A 51 -24.32 -2.95 -9.27
C LEU A 51 -24.51 -1.43 -9.21
N LEU A 52 -23.70 -0.71 -9.99
CA LEU A 52 -23.85 0.73 -10.22
C LEU A 52 -24.03 0.96 -11.74
N ASP A 53 -25.21 1.34 -12.17
CA ASP A 53 -25.54 1.58 -13.60
C ASP A 53 -25.12 0.45 -14.54
N GLY A 54 -25.26 -0.80 -14.05
CA GLY A 54 -24.90 -2.01 -14.78
C GLY A 54 -23.42 -2.37 -14.71
N TRP A 55 -22.61 -1.66 -13.95
CA TRP A 55 -21.23 -2.02 -13.60
C TRP A 55 -21.22 -2.85 -12.32
N GLN A 56 -20.57 -3.99 -12.36
CA GLN A 56 -20.32 -4.80 -11.15
C GLN A 56 -19.19 -4.18 -10.32
N LEU A 57 -19.42 -4.04 -9.03
CA LEU A 57 -18.40 -3.59 -8.08
C LEU A 57 -17.54 -4.78 -7.65
N VAL A 58 -16.24 -4.66 -7.89
CA VAL A 58 -15.22 -5.68 -7.59
C VAL A 58 -14.30 -5.14 -6.50
N GLY A 59 -14.18 -5.85 -5.39
CA GLY A 59 -13.28 -5.49 -4.29
C GLY A 59 -11.82 -5.57 -4.74
N ALA A 60 -11.06 -4.51 -4.49
CA ALA A 60 -9.65 -4.39 -4.86
C ALA A 60 -8.82 -3.74 -3.72
N ALA A 61 -9.01 -4.25 -2.48
CA ALA A 61 -8.27 -3.77 -1.32
C ALA A 61 -6.76 -4.00 -1.48
N GLY A 62 -5.97 -3.19 -0.80
CA GLY A 62 -4.51 -3.23 -0.79
C GLY A 62 -3.88 -1.86 -0.92
N HIS A 63 -3.97 -1.20 -2.09
CA HIS A 63 -3.58 0.21 -2.23
C HIS A 63 -4.40 1.12 -1.30
N ALA A 64 -5.70 0.85 -1.21
CA ALA A 64 -6.59 1.44 -0.21
C ALA A 64 -7.57 0.37 0.31
N ASP A 65 -7.87 0.37 1.61
CA ASP A 65 -8.66 -0.67 2.27
C ASP A 65 -10.06 -0.89 1.69
N GLY A 66 -10.69 0.19 1.23
CA GLY A 66 -12.05 0.17 0.68
C GLY A 66 -12.11 0.31 -0.84
N GLN A 67 -11.00 0.08 -1.56
CA GLN A 67 -10.97 0.25 -3.00
C GLN A 67 -11.92 -0.71 -3.71
N LEU A 68 -12.71 -0.17 -4.65
CA LEU A 68 -13.58 -0.90 -5.55
C LEU A 68 -13.18 -0.59 -7.00
N CYS A 69 -13.12 -1.62 -7.82
CA CYS A 69 -13.06 -1.52 -9.27
C CYS A 69 -14.47 -1.69 -9.87
N LEU A 70 -14.68 -1.24 -11.12
CA LEU A 70 -15.93 -1.39 -11.83
C LEU A 70 -15.71 -2.29 -13.05
N LEU A 71 -16.48 -3.39 -13.15
CA LEU A 71 -16.39 -4.33 -14.26
C LEU A 71 -17.68 -4.35 -15.06
N LYS A 72 -17.57 -4.16 -16.38
CA LYS A 72 -18.69 -4.30 -17.33
C LYS A 72 -18.19 -4.65 -18.72
N ASP A 73 -18.80 -5.63 -19.37
CA ASP A 73 -18.52 -6.05 -20.75
C ASP A 73 -17.02 -6.29 -21.04
N GLY A 74 -16.30 -6.86 -20.05
CA GLY A 74 -14.86 -7.11 -20.14
C GLY A 74 -13.97 -5.86 -19.98
N VAL A 75 -14.54 -4.71 -19.60
CA VAL A 75 -13.81 -3.49 -19.28
C VAL A 75 -13.72 -3.35 -17.75
N LEU A 76 -12.53 -3.24 -17.21
CA LEU A 76 -12.26 -2.99 -15.79
C LEU A 76 -11.82 -1.54 -15.60
N ILE A 77 -12.59 -0.73 -14.86
CA ILE A 77 -12.10 0.55 -14.35
C ILE A 77 -11.34 0.23 -13.07
N ALA A 78 -10.01 0.20 -13.18
CA ALA A 78 -9.13 -0.35 -12.15
C ALA A 78 -8.65 0.70 -11.14
N ALA A 79 -8.76 2.00 -11.44
CA ALA A 79 -8.14 3.07 -10.64
C ALA A 79 -6.67 2.72 -10.32
N ASP A 80 -6.25 2.83 -9.04
CA ASP A 80 -4.88 2.52 -8.63
C ASP A 80 -4.70 1.06 -8.18
N HIS A 81 -5.64 0.17 -8.50
CA HIS A 81 -5.45 -1.27 -8.33
C HIS A 81 -4.45 -1.83 -9.35
N LEU A 82 -4.56 -1.41 -10.61
CA LEU A 82 -3.61 -1.74 -11.68
C LEU A 82 -3.10 -0.46 -12.33
N LEU A 83 -1.78 -0.30 -12.42
CA LEU A 83 -1.11 0.79 -13.13
C LEU A 83 -0.24 0.23 -14.25
N ASP A 84 -0.21 0.94 -15.39
CA ASP A 84 0.45 0.48 -16.62
C ASP A 84 1.96 0.23 -16.42
N ARG A 85 2.70 1.24 -15.95
CA ARG A 85 4.18 1.20 -15.92
C ARG A 85 4.80 1.20 -14.54
N ILE A 86 4.06 1.63 -13.53
CA ILE A 86 4.52 1.70 -12.15
C ILE A 86 3.75 0.71 -11.28
N THR A 87 4.31 0.38 -10.12
CA THR A 87 3.60 -0.40 -9.11
C THR A 87 2.77 0.53 -8.23
N PRO A 88 1.50 0.21 -7.94
CA PRO A 88 0.78 0.91 -6.90
C PRO A 88 1.49 0.76 -5.55
N THR A 89 1.57 1.84 -4.79
CA THR A 89 2.08 1.74 -3.41
C THR A 89 1.10 0.97 -2.54
N VAL A 90 1.54 -0.14 -1.96
CA VAL A 90 0.77 -0.93 -0.99
C VAL A 90 1.40 -0.75 0.38
N GLY A 91 0.90 0.21 1.14
CA GLY A 91 1.50 0.63 2.39
C GLY A 91 0.65 0.30 3.61
N LEU A 92 1.32 -0.03 4.73
CA LEU A 92 0.69 -0.07 6.03
C LEU A 92 0.65 1.35 6.60
N TRP A 93 -0.53 1.85 6.92
CA TRP A 93 -0.76 3.20 7.47
C TRP A 93 -1.48 3.12 8.81
N PRO A 94 -1.53 4.23 9.60
CA PRO A 94 -2.39 4.28 10.78
C PRO A 94 -3.83 3.94 10.41
N ALA A 95 -4.41 2.93 11.02
CA ALA A 95 -5.75 2.41 10.75
C ALA A 95 -5.93 1.63 9.43
N SER A 96 -4.84 1.25 8.73
CA SER A 96 -4.92 0.24 7.67
C SER A 96 -5.34 -1.12 8.24
N ARG A 97 -5.88 -1.98 7.37
CA ARG A 97 -6.04 -3.39 7.67
C ARG A 97 -4.68 -4.02 8.00
N PRO A 98 -4.65 -5.10 8.78
CA PRO A 98 -3.39 -5.68 9.27
C PRO A 98 -2.45 -6.20 8.17
N ASP A 99 -2.97 -6.61 7.02
CA ASP A 99 -2.21 -7.21 5.91
C ASP A 99 -2.61 -6.59 4.57
N PRO A 100 -2.27 -5.31 4.31
CA PRO A 100 -2.63 -4.66 3.04
C PRO A 100 -1.98 -5.33 1.83
N LEU A 101 -0.77 -5.88 1.98
CA LEU A 101 -0.12 -6.62 0.89
C LEU A 101 -0.82 -7.94 0.59
N GLY A 102 -1.25 -8.69 1.61
CA GLY A 102 -2.04 -9.90 1.40
C GLY A 102 -3.38 -9.63 0.74
N ASP A 103 -4.06 -8.56 1.15
CA ASP A 103 -5.31 -8.10 0.51
C ASP A 103 -5.06 -7.74 -0.97
N TYR A 104 -3.96 -7.05 -1.28
CA TYR A 104 -3.58 -6.69 -2.65
C TYR A 104 -3.28 -7.90 -3.52
N LEU A 105 -2.49 -8.84 -3.03
CA LEU A 105 -2.17 -10.07 -3.74
C LEU A 105 -3.44 -10.89 -4.06
N ALA A 106 -4.37 -11.00 -3.10
CA ALA A 106 -5.66 -11.65 -3.32
C ALA A 106 -6.54 -10.90 -4.34
N ALA A 107 -6.46 -9.56 -4.38
CA ALA A 107 -7.16 -8.76 -5.38
C ALA A 107 -6.55 -8.94 -6.80
N LEU A 108 -5.23 -9.13 -6.90
CA LEU A 108 -4.55 -9.47 -8.16
C LEU A 108 -4.94 -10.87 -8.66
N ASP A 109 -5.06 -11.88 -7.76
CA ASP A 109 -5.58 -13.21 -8.12
C ASP A 109 -7.01 -13.08 -8.70
N ARG A 110 -7.87 -12.33 -8.03
CA ARG A 110 -9.24 -12.06 -8.51
C ARG A 110 -9.27 -11.39 -9.88
N THR A 111 -8.34 -10.47 -10.16
CA THR A 111 -8.24 -9.83 -11.48
C THR A 111 -7.91 -10.86 -12.56
N GLN A 112 -7.03 -11.82 -12.29
CA GLN A 112 -6.71 -12.91 -13.21
C GLN A 112 -7.90 -13.84 -13.43
N GLU A 113 -8.65 -14.16 -12.38
CA GLU A 113 -9.87 -14.99 -12.46
C GLU A 113 -10.98 -14.32 -13.28
N LEU A 114 -11.14 -13.01 -13.15
CA LEU A 114 -12.12 -12.22 -13.90
C LEU A 114 -11.73 -12.04 -15.36
N ASP A 115 -10.45 -12.14 -15.69
CA ASP A 115 -9.84 -12.03 -17.02
C ASP A 115 -10.45 -10.90 -17.88
N PRO A 116 -10.43 -9.64 -17.40
CA PRO A 116 -10.98 -8.53 -18.17
C PRO A 116 -10.16 -8.30 -19.43
N ARG A 117 -10.84 -7.97 -20.53
CA ARG A 117 -10.23 -7.72 -21.84
C ARG A 117 -9.32 -6.48 -21.85
N ILE A 118 -9.64 -5.48 -21.03
CA ILE A 118 -8.90 -4.22 -20.90
C ILE A 118 -9.11 -3.61 -19.51
N ALA A 119 -8.09 -3.00 -18.93
CA ALA A 119 -8.23 -2.21 -17.71
C ALA A 119 -7.89 -0.73 -17.94
N LEU A 120 -8.70 0.13 -17.36
CA LEU A 120 -8.51 1.58 -17.34
C LEU A 120 -7.93 1.95 -15.96
N SER A 121 -6.65 2.28 -15.95
CA SER A 121 -5.90 2.64 -14.74
C SER A 121 -6.14 4.10 -14.34
N GLY A 122 -5.87 4.44 -13.07
CA GLY A 122 -5.92 5.81 -12.58
C GLY A 122 -4.82 6.70 -13.16
N HIS A 123 -3.70 6.08 -13.56
CA HIS A 123 -2.52 6.75 -14.13
C HIS A 123 -1.93 5.90 -15.24
N GLY A 124 -1.44 6.54 -16.32
CA GLY A 124 -0.84 5.89 -17.48
C GLY A 124 -1.84 5.54 -18.57
N GLU A 125 -1.47 4.60 -19.42
CA GLU A 125 -2.28 4.15 -20.56
C GLU A 125 -3.22 2.99 -20.17
N PRO A 126 -4.26 2.72 -20.97
CA PRO A 126 -5.06 1.51 -20.81
C PRO A 126 -4.20 0.24 -20.88
N ILE A 127 -4.52 -0.74 -20.06
CA ILE A 127 -3.81 -2.02 -19.96
C ILE A 127 -4.54 -3.06 -20.81
N GLU A 128 -3.93 -3.52 -21.88
CA GLU A 128 -4.53 -4.47 -22.84
C GLU A 128 -4.52 -5.94 -22.35
N ASP A 129 -3.61 -6.28 -21.42
CA ASP A 129 -3.56 -7.59 -20.73
C ASP A 129 -3.59 -7.39 -19.21
N PRO A 130 -4.76 -7.12 -18.62
CA PRO A 130 -4.87 -6.91 -17.18
C PRO A 130 -4.46 -8.12 -16.33
N ALA A 131 -4.76 -9.34 -16.80
CA ALA A 131 -4.36 -10.57 -16.14
C ALA A 131 -2.83 -10.76 -16.18
N GLY A 132 -2.19 -10.46 -17.30
CA GLY A 132 -0.74 -10.44 -17.43
C GLY A 132 -0.10 -9.41 -16.51
N ARG A 133 -0.66 -8.19 -16.48
CA ARG A 133 -0.17 -7.15 -15.58
C ARG A 133 -0.34 -7.52 -14.11
N ALA A 134 -1.41 -8.18 -13.73
CA ALA A 134 -1.61 -8.68 -12.37
C ALA A 134 -0.51 -9.71 -11.98
N ARG A 135 -0.14 -10.63 -12.90
CA ARG A 135 0.97 -11.57 -12.68
C ARG A 135 2.31 -10.87 -12.52
N GLU A 136 2.60 -9.84 -13.32
CA GLU A 136 3.83 -9.03 -13.18
C GLU A 136 3.92 -8.35 -11.82
N LEU A 137 2.81 -7.79 -11.34
CA LEU A 137 2.75 -7.14 -10.02
C LEU A 137 2.91 -8.15 -8.88
N GLN A 138 2.35 -9.35 -8.99
CA GLN A 138 2.58 -10.43 -8.02
C GLN A 138 4.05 -10.84 -7.98
N GLU A 139 4.68 -11.00 -9.15
CA GLU A 139 6.10 -11.35 -9.23
C GLU A 139 6.98 -10.22 -8.66
N HIS A 140 6.64 -8.95 -8.91
CA HIS A 140 7.31 -7.81 -8.29
C HIS A 140 7.26 -7.89 -6.75
N HIS A 141 6.10 -8.15 -6.17
CA HIS A 141 5.96 -8.25 -4.71
C HIS A 141 6.62 -9.51 -4.15
N ARG A 142 6.63 -10.62 -4.89
CA ARG A 142 7.38 -11.82 -4.50
C ARG A 142 8.88 -11.53 -4.37
N LEU A 143 9.47 -10.86 -5.37
CA LEU A 143 10.88 -10.43 -5.35
C LEU A 143 11.14 -9.43 -4.22
N ARG A 144 10.25 -8.47 -4.02
CA ARG A 144 10.38 -7.48 -2.93
C ARG A 144 10.30 -8.14 -1.54
N LEU A 145 9.48 -9.17 -1.35
CA LEU A 145 9.46 -9.96 -0.11
C LEU A 145 10.78 -10.70 0.11
N GLU A 146 11.39 -11.28 -0.94
CA GLU A 146 12.72 -11.90 -0.86
C GLU A 146 13.81 -10.89 -0.48
N GLU A 147 13.81 -9.71 -1.10
CA GLU A 147 14.70 -8.60 -0.74
C GLU A 147 14.50 -8.17 0.72
N THR A 148 13.25 -8.11 1.18
CA THR A 148 12.93 -7.76 2.57
C THR A 148 13.49 -8.79 3.54
N VAL A 149 13.30 -10.09 3.27
CA VAL A 149 13.90 -11.16 4.09
C VAL A 149 15.44 -11.05 4.11
N ALA A 150 16.06 -10.83 2.96
CA ALA A 150 17.52 -10.69 2.85
C ALA A 150 18.07 -9.46 3.58
N SER A 151 17.26 -8.41 3.72
CA SER A 151 17.61 -7.17 4.46
C SER A 151 17.43 -7.30 5.95
N LEU A 152 16.62 -8.25 6.43
CA LEU A 152 16.44 -8.51 7.86
C LEU A 152 17.58 -9.38 8.39
N GLY A 153 18.29 -8.89 9.40
CA GLY A 153 19.33 -9.62 10.13
C GLY A 153 18.83 -10.16 11.47
N PRO A 154 19.75 -10.67 12.31
CA PRO A 154 19.47 -11.04 13.69
C PRO A 154 19.25 -9.81 14.59
N GLU A 155 19.80 -8.67 14.21
CA GLU A 155 19.64 -7.41 14.95
C GLU A 155 18.30 -6.76 14.61
N PRO A 156 17.58 -6.22 15.61
CA PRO A 156 16.30 -5.54 15.39
C PRO A 156 16.46 -4.32 14.50
N GLN A 157 15.60 -4.20 13.48
CA GLN A 157 15.51 -3.05 12.58
C GLN A 157 14.12 -2.44 12.65
N THR A 158 14.04 -1.12 12.65
CA THR A 158 12.78 -0.37 12.58
C THR A 158 12.25 -0.33 11.14
N GLY A 159 10.99 -0.01 10.95
CA GLY A 159 10.43 0.21 9.60
C GLY A 159 11.09 1.38 8.88
N TYR A 160 11.55 2.39 9.62
CA TYR A 160 12.31 3.50 9.06
C TYR A 160 13.66 3.04 8.50
N GLU A 161 14.46 2.28 9.26
CA GLU A 161 15.74 1.72 8.81
C GLU A 161 15.57 0.75 7.64
N LEU A 162 14.58 -0.13 7.71
CA LEU A 162 14.25 -1.06 6.62
C LEU A 162 13.92 -0.33 5.31
N SER A 163 13.29 0.85 5.39
CA SER A 163 12.99 1.65 4.20
C SER A 163 14.24 2.15 3.45
N PHE A 164 15.37 2.33 4.13
CA PHE A 164 16.65 2.66 3.47
C PHE A 164 17.25 1.41 2.81
N ALA A 165 17.21 0.28 3.49
CA ALA A 165 17.71 -0.98 2.94
C ALA A 165 16.99 -1.37 1.62
N LEU A 166 15.66 -1.12 1.53
CA LEU A 166 14.84 -1.50 0.38
C LEU A 166 14.77 -0.45 -0.73
N PHE A 167 14.88 0.84 -0.39
CA PHE A 167 14.62 1.95 -1.33
C PHE A 167 15.79 2.93 -1.48
N GLY A 168 16.94 2.66 -0.80
CA GLY A 168 18.12 3.54 -0.85
C GLY A 168 17.96 4.85 -0.08
N ASP A 169 19.01 5.67 -0.10
CA ASP A 169 19.12 6.87 0.73
C ASP A 169 18.58 8.14 0.07
N ASP A 170 18.51 8.19 -1.26
CA ASP A 170 18.29 9.40 -2.04
C ASP A 170 16.80 9.83 -2.18
N LEU A 171 15.88 9.22 -1.43
CA LEU A 171 14.47 9.56 -1.52
C LEU A 171 14.16 10.91 -0.87
N LYS A 172 13.39 11.74 -1.60
CA LYS A 172 12.80 12.94 -1.01
C LYS A 172 11.81 12.56 0.11
N PRO A 173 11.58 13.44 1.10
CA PRO A 173 10.70 13.14 2.24
C PRO A 173 9.32 12.62 1.85
N VAL A 174 8.70 13.19 0.80
CA VAL A 174 7.41 12.73 0.30
C VAL A 174 7.45 11.27 -0.17
N SER A 175 8.53 10.84 -0.82
CA SER A 175 8.73 9.47 -1.29
C SER A 175 9.15 8.56 -0.12
N ARG A 176 9.99 9.07 0.80
CA ARG A 176 10.42 8.31 1.98
C ARG A 176 9.26 7.84 2.84
N ARG A 177 8.23 8.67 3.06
CA ARG A 177 7.06 8.24 3.83
C ARG A 177 6.31 7.07 3.20
N PHE A 178 6.24 7.02 1.85
CA PHE A 178 5.66 5.87 1.14
C PHE A 178 6.56 4.64 1.23
N ALA A 179 7.88 4.82 1.12
CA ALA A 179 8.85 3.75 1.30
C ALA A 179 8.75 3.11 2.70
N ILE A 180 8.61 3.90 3.77
CA ILE A 180 8.39 3.39 5.13
C ILE A 180 7.10 2.55 5.18
N ALA A 181 5.99 3.08 4.69
CA ALA A 181 4.70 2.39 4.73
C ALA A 181 4.74 1.08 3.93
N GLU A 182 5.40 1.07 2.78
CA GLU A 182 5.56 -0.12 1.93
C GLU A 182 6.51 -1.15 2.57
N SER A 183 7.63 -0.71 3.17
CA SER A 183 8.52 -1.60 3.93
C SER A 183 7.79 -2.29 5.08
N LEU A 184 6.95 -1.56 5.79
CA LEU A 184 6.13 -2.11 6.87
C LEU A 184 5.10 -3.11 6.36
N SER A 185 4.45 -2.83 5.24
CA SER A 185 3.50 -3.76 4.62
C SER A 185 4.17 -5.10 4.26
N HIS A 186 5.40 -5.07 3.71
CA HIS A 186 6.17 -6.27 3.42
C HIS A 186 6.65 -6.99 4.69
N ALA A 187 7.15 -6.25 5.69
CA ALA A 187 7.61 -6.81 6.95
C ALA A 187 6.47 -7.51 7.71
N GLU A 188 5.30 -6.88 7.84
CA GLU A 188 4.13 -7.49 8.50
C GLU A 188 3.63 -8.72 7.72
N ARG A 189 3.63 -8.70 6.39
CA ARG A 189 3.33 -9.88 5.58
C ARG A 189 4.29 -11.03 5.85
N LEU A 190 5.59 -10.77 6.03
CA LEU A 190 6.58 -11.78 6.40
C LEU A 190 6.38 -12.29 7.83
N VAL A 191 5.98 -11.44 8.75
CA VAL A 191 5.62 -11.87 10.13
C VAL A 191 4.44 -12.84 10.09
N LEU A 192 3.39 -12.52 9.33
CA LEU A 192 2.23 -13.41 9.16
C LEU A 192 2.59 -14.73 8.47
N ALA A 193 3.58 -14.72 7.59
CA ALA A 193 4.12 -15.92 6.95
C ALA A 193 5.13 -16.71 7.81
N GLY A 194 5.51 -16.20 9.00
CA GLY A 194 6.50 -16.82 9.88
C GLY A 194 7.95 -16.69 9.38
N ALA A 195 8.22 -15.82 8.38
CA ALA A 195 9.54 -15.56 7.82
C ALA A 195 10.27 -14.39 8.49
N ALA A 196 9.58 -13.61 9.32
CA ALA A 196 10.14 -12.56 10.16
C ALA A 196 9.48 -12.57 11.53
N ARG A 197 10.12 -11.91 12.49
CA ARG A 197 9.58 -11.67 13.84
C ARG A 197 9.39 -10.18 14.06
N ARG A 198 8.27 -9.82 14.64
CA ARG A 198 7.98 -8.48 15.11
C ARG A 198 8.30 -8.40 16.60
N GLY A 199 9.07 -7.39 16.99
CA GLY A 199 9.42 -7.06 18.37
C GLY A 199 9.11 -5.62 18.72
N GLU A 200 9.50 -5.22 19.92
CA GLU A 200 9.41 -3.85 20.42
C GLU A 200 10.65 -3.54 21.25
N ASP A 201 11.28 -2.41 21.00
CA ASP A 201 12.41 -1.91 21.77
C ASP A 201 12.17 -0.44 22.14
N GLY A 202 12.12 -0.14 23.44
CA GLY A 202 11.89 1.22 23.94
C GLY A 202 10.60 1.90 23.43
N GLY A 203 9.56 1.13 23.10
CA GLY A 203 8.31 1.64 22.54
C GLY A 203 8.32 1.78 21.02
N THR A 204 9.39 1.31 20.36
CA THR A 204 9.52 1.32 18.89
C THR A 204 9.36 -0.09 18.35
N VAL A 205 8.53 -0.26 17.31
CA VAL A 205 8.34 -1.52 16.61
C VAL A 205 9.57 -1.88 15.79
N THR A 206 10.02 -3.12 15.93
CA THR A 206 11.20 -3.65 15.24
C THR A 206 10.90 -4.99 14.56
N TYR A 207 11.74 -5.36 13.61
CA TYR A 207 11.67 -6.59 12.84
C TYR A 207 13.03 -7.27 12.79
N THR A 208 13.05 -8.61 12.87
CA THR A 208 14.25 -9.46 12.69
C THR A 208 13.90 -10.61 11.75
N ALA A 209 14.93 -11.27 11.24
CA ALA A 209 14.74 -12.58 10.60
C ALA A 209 14.10 -13.58 11.58
N ALA A 210 13.38 -14.59 11.07
CA ALA A 210 12.69 -15.62 11.86
C ALA A 210 13.65 -16.60 12.56
#